data_fcb7ca26c075294c5b00a65aa9604ef9
#
_entry.id   fcb7ca26c075294c5b00a65aa9604ef9
#
_cell.length_a   1.000
_cell.length_b   1.000
_cell.length_c   1.000
_cell.angle_alpha   90.00
_cell.angle_beta   90.00
_cell.angle_gamma   90.00
#
_symmetry.space_group_name_H-M   'P 1'
#
loop_
_entity.id
_entity.type
_entity.pdbx_description
1 polymer ?
#
loop_
_entity_poly.entity_id
_entity_poly.type
_entity_poly.pdbx_seq_one_letter_code
_entity_poly.pdbx_strand_id
1 'polypeptide(L)'
;MNRRLSAVLLLLLCACAPMPSSVPLDRGPWQNWQEFVLPGKRSTVYETRRDGGRVVMHAQADASASMLRRKLRLDPAQIGRVQFSWRVASLIEQADLSDADVSDSPVRLVFAFDGDHGQLSARNRMLFELAQVLTGEPPPYATLMYVWDNRAAAESVIRGPRTDRVRKIVLESGPGQCGRWLHYERDLRADFRKAFGEEPGQLIGVALMTDADNTAAKSAGQYGEVRVLGRDGTPL
;
A
#
# COMPACT_ATOMS: atom_id res chain seq x y z
N MET A 1 -63.42 23.08 52.87
CA MET A 1 -62.00 22.96 53.09
C MET A 1 -61.38 22.35 51.80
N ASN A 2 -61.13 23.27 50.83
CA ASN A 2 -60.70 22.89 49.45
C ASN A 2 -59.21 23.14 49.28
N ARG A 3 -58.42 22.04 49.18
CA ARG A 3 -56.98 22.09 48.82
C ARG A 3 -56.92 22.07 47.30
N ARG A 4 -56.46 23.16 46.69
CA ARG A 4 -56.06 23.25 45.28
C ARG A 4 -54.61 22.67 45.12
N LEU A 5 -54.48 21.59 44.39
CA LEU A 5 -53.19 21.10 43.92
C LEU A 5 -52.77 21.88 42.66
N SER A 6 -51.68 22.62 42.74
CA SER A 6 -51.07 23.24 41.57
C SER A 6 -50.02 22.25 41.00
N ALA A 7 -50.28 21.78 39.79
CA ALA A 7 -49.33 20.99 39.05
C ALA A 7 -48.34 21.93 38.36
N VAL A 8 -47.06 21.82 38.72
CA VAL A 8 -45.93 22.51 38.04
C VAL A 8 -45.48 21.62 36.89
N LEU A 9 -45.73 22.08 35.67
CA LEU A 9 -45.31 21.45 34.42
C LEU A 9 -43.84 21.87 34.14
N LEU A 10 -42.88 20.97 34.37
CA LEU A 10 -41.47 21.17 34.05
C LEU A 10 -41.26 20.91 32.56
N LEU A 11 -41.09 21.96 31.76
CA LEU A 11 -40.69 21.88 30.36
C LEU A 11 -39.15 21.55 30.29
N LEU A 12 -38.81 20.32 29.96
CA LEU A 12 -37.47 19.92 29.60
C LEU A 12 -37.14 20.44 28.17
N LEU A 13 -36.42 21.55 28.09
CA LEU A 13 -35.82 22.00 26.85
C LEU A 13 -34.63 21.10 26.52
N CYS A 14 -34.86 20.14 25.63
CA CYS A 14 -33.81 19.33 25.04
C CYS A 14 -33.03 20.20 24.05
N ALA A 15 -31.91 20.78 24.49
CA ALA A 15 -30.97 21.50 23.61
C ALA A 15 -30.27 20.48 22.72
N CYS A 16 -30.71 20.34 21.46
CA CYS A 16 -29.94 19.66 20.42
C CYS A 16 -28.68 20.47 20.16
N ALA A 17 -27.57 20.09 20.78
CA ALA A 17 -26.26 20.57 20.35
C ALA A 17 -25.99 20.10 18.92
N PRO A 18 -25.63 20.99 17.98
CA PRO A 18 -25.25 20.56 16.65
C PRO A 18 -24.02 19.66 16.77
N MET A 19 -24.12 18.43 16.27
CA MET A 19 -22.96 17.58 16.10
C MET A 19 -21.97 18.31 15.18
N PRO A 20 -20.67 18.34 15.53
CA PRO A 20 -19.69 18.91 14.63
C PRO A 20 -19.74 18.12 13.32
N SER A 21 -20.10 18.80 12.24
CA SER A 21 -20.00 18.26 10.89
C SER A 21 -18.53 17.94 10.66
N SER A 22 -18.16 16.68 10.68
CA SER A 22 -16.84 16.25 10.23
C SER A 22 -16.75 16.60 8.74
N VAL A 23 -16.14 17.72 8.42
CA VAL A 23 -15.78 18.05 7.04
C VAL A 23 -14.91 16.89 6.56
N PRO A 24 -15.31 16.18 5.49
CA PRO A 24 -14.49 15.10 4.98
C PRO A 24 -13.10 15.64 4.71
N LEU A 25 -12.06 15.04 5.29
CA LEU A 25 -10.69 15.45 5.02
C LEU A 25 -10.48 15.32 3.51
N ASP A 26 -10.13 16.43 2.83
CA ASP A 26 -9.76 16.37 1.43
C ASP A 26 -8.65 15.32 1.29
N ARG A 27 -8.94 14.23 0.58
CA ARG A 27 -8.00 13.12 0.39
C ARG A 27 -6.80 13.50 -0.47
N GLY A 28 -6.82 14.72 -1.06
CA GLY A 28 -5.73 15.25 -1.88
C GLY A 28 -5.28 14.24 -2.95
N PRO A 29 -4.00 13.86 -3.00
CA PRO A 29 -3.48 12.95 -4.02
C PRO A 29 -4.01 11.51 -3.91
N TRP A 30 -4.81 11.20 -2.88
CA TRP A 30 -5.32 9.85 -2.59
C TRP A 30 -6.76 9.64 -3.02
N GLN A 31 -7.40 10.59 -3.71
CA GLN A 31 -8.83 10.51 -4.08
C GLN A 31 -9.17 9.27 -4.93
N ASN A 32 -8.30 8.89 -5.85
CA ASN A 32 -8.52 7.78 -6.78
C ASN A 32 -7.91 6.46 -6.30
N TRP A 33 -7.55 6.38 -5.02
CA TRP A 33 -7.02 5.17 -4.42
C TRP A 33 -8.13 4.40 -3.71
N GLN A 34 -8.15 3.09 -3.91
CA GLN A 34 -9.18 2.20 -3.38
C GLN A 34 -8.52 1.07 -2.60
N GLU A 35 -9.16 0.66 -1.53
CA GLU A 35 -8.72 -0.51 -0.79
C GLU A 35 -8.91 -1.78 -1.62
N PHE A 36 -7.93 -2.68 -1.54
CA PHE A 36 -7.98 -4.01 -2.08
C PHE A 36 -7.68 -5.01 -0.98
N VAL A 37 -8.73 -5.70 -0.53
CA VAL A 37 -8.65 -6.70 0.53
C VAL A 37 -8.11 -8.00 -0.03
N LEU A 38 -7.12 -8.56 0.64
CA LEU A 38 -6.56 -9.86 0.28
C LEU A 38 -7.43 -10.99 0.87
N PRO A 39 -7.71 -12.07 0.10
CA PRO A 39 -8.55 -13.17 0.58
C PRO A 39 -8.05 -13.77 1.89
N GLY A 40 -8.95 -13.89 2.86
CA GLY A 40 -8.64 -14.47 4.18
C GLY A 40 -7.77 -13.58 5.09
N LYS A 41 -7.47 -12.34 4.69
CA LYS A 41 -6.68 -11.41 5.51
C LYS A 41 -7.58 -10.33 6.13
N ARG A 42 -7.18 -9.85 7.30
CA ARG A 42 -7.75 -8.64 7.90
C ARG A 42 -7.21 -7.42 7.15
N SER A 43 -8.03 -6.38 7.04
CA SER A 43 -7.61 -5.13 6.38
C SER A 43 -6.63 -4.34 7.24
N THR A 44 -5.63 -3.78 6.58
CA THR A 44 -4.80 -2.68 7.10
C THR A 44 -5.63 -1.40 7.07
N VAL A 45 -5.52 -0.58 8.10
CA VAL A 45 -6.21 0.72 8.16
C VAL A 45 -5.40 1.77 7.41
N TYR A 46 -6.02 2.44 6.45
CA TYR A 46 -5.43 3.53 5.66
C TYR A 46 -6.19 4.84 5.91
N GLU A 47 -5.50 5.83 6.45
CA GLU A 47 -6.07 7.14 6.79
C GLU A 47 -5.23 8.29 6.23
N THR A 48 -5.90 9.30 5.68
CA THR A 48 -5.20 10.54 5.32
C THR A 48 -4.94 11.37 6.58
N ARG A 49 -3.72 11.87 6.71
CA ARG A 49 -3.30 12.77 7.80
C ARG A 49 -2.54 13.96 7.24
N ARG A 50 -2.49 15.05 8.01
CA ARG A 50 -1.63 16.19 7.69
C ARG A 50 -0.30 16.05 8.45
N ASP A 51 0.80 16.18 7.71
CA ASP A 51 2.16 16.21 8.27
C ASP A 51 2.96 17.30 7.56
N GLY A 52 3.41 18.31 8.32
CA GLY A 52 4.14 19.47 7.77
C GLY A 52 3.37 20.20 6.65
N GLY A 53 2.03 20.30 6.75
CA GLY A 53 1.17 20.95 5.75
C GLY A 53 0.83 20.07 4.53
N ARG A 54 1.44 18.88 4.38
CA ARG A 54 1.16 17.93 3.31
C ARG A 54 0.12 16.90 3.74
N VAL A 55 -0.68 16.41 2.78
CA VAL A 55 -1.59 15.28 3.01
C VAL A 55 -0.80 14.00 2.74
N VAL A 56 -0.64 13.18 3.77
CA VAL A 56 0.06 11.89 3.72
C VAL A 56 -0.91 10.75 3.99
N MET A 57 -0.60 9.56 3.47
CA MET A 57 -1.32 8.34 3.82
C MET A 57 -0.63 7.67 5.02
N HIS A 58 -1.36 7.46 6.09
CA HIS A 58 -0.93 6.70 7.25
C HIS A 58 -1.55 5.31 7.19
N ALA A 59 -0.71 4.28 7.19
CA ALA A 59 -1.13 2.89 7.16
C ALA A 59 -0.79 2.20 8.48
N GLN A 60 -1.75 1.44 9.04
CA GLN A 60 -1.59 0.71 10.29
C GLN A 60 -2.07 -0.72 10.10
N ALA A 61 -1.16 -1.67 10.27
CA ALA A 61 -1.43 -3.10 10.27
C ALA A 61 -1.40 -3.66 11.71
N ASP A 62 -2.38 -4.49 12.05
CA ASP A 62 -2.46 -5.25 13.30
C ASP A 62 -2.81 -6.70 12.93
N ALA A 63 -1.81 -7.55 12.79
CA ALA A 63 -1.93 -8.89 12.22
C ALA A 63 -2.78 -8.89 10.95
N SER A 64 -2.51 -7.94 10.04
CA SER A 64 -3.35 -7.64 8.88
C SER A 64 -2.51 -7.35 7.64
N ALA A 65 -3.14 -7.53 6.46
CA ALA A 65 -2.57 -7.19 5.18
C ALA A 65 -3.67 -6.82 4.19
N SER A 66 -3.61 -5.62 3.65
CA SER A 66 -4.39 -5.18 2.49
C SER A 66 -3.58 -4.17 1.69
N MET A 67 -4.06 -3.80 0.53
CA MET A 67 -3.44 -2.78 -0.29
C MET A 67 -4.37 -1.58 -0.46
N LEU A 68 -3.79 -0.39 -0.55
CA LEU A 68 -4.46 0.79 -1.09
C LEU A 68 -3.93 1.00 -2.51
N ARG A 69 -4.76 0.81 -3.54
CA ARG A 69 -4.33 0.78 -4.94
C ARG A 69 -5.00 1.83 -5.81
N ARG A 70 -4.29 2.27 -6.84
CA ARG A 70 -4.80 3.04 -7.96
C ARG A 70 -4.60 2.22 -9.24
N LYS A 71 -5.68 1.89 -9.94
CA LYS A 71 -5.63 1.30 -11.29
C LYS A 71 -5.22 2.39 -12.27
N LEU A 72 -4.36 2.05 -13.19
CA LEU A 72 -3.92 2.92 -14.29
C LEU A 72 -3.57 2.03 -15.48
N ARG A 73 -3.31 2.63 -16.63
CA ARG A 73 -2.91 1.87 -17.81
C ARG A 73 -1.93 2.70 -18.62
N LEU A 74 -0.65 2.30 -18.56
CA LEU A 74 0.44 2.96 -19.26
C LEU A 74 1.15 1.98 -20.16
N ASP A 75 1.31 2.36 -21.42
CA ASP A 75 2.08 1.55 -22.36
C ASP A 75 3.55 1.46 -21.94
N PRO A 76 4.23 0.36 -22.25
CA PRO A 76 5.64 0.17 -21.89
C PRO A 76 6.55 1.32 -22.37
N ALA A 77 6.25 1.91 -23.52
CA ALA A 77 7.01 3.03 -24.06
C ALA A 77 6.86 4.32 -23.24
N GLN A 78 5.77 4.48 -22.51
CA GLN A 78 5.47 5.65 -21.68
C GLN A 78 6.03 5.55 -20.27
N ILE A 79 6.37 4.33 -19.81
CA ILE A 79 6.87 4.11 -18.44
C ILE A 79 8.21 4.81 -18.27
N GLY A 80 8.25 5.80 -17.40
CA GLY A 80 9.43 6.57 -17.04
C GLY A 80 9.83 6.37 -15.58
N ARG A 81 9.74 7.44 -14.78
CA ARG A 81 10.16 7.46 -13.39
C ARG A 81 8.99 7.39 -12.43
N VAL A 82 9.29 7.04 -11.19
CA VAL A 82 8.36 7.20 -10.08
C VAL A 82 9.03 8.03 -8.99
N GLN A 83 8.32 9.03 -8.49
CA GLN A 83 8.69 9.84 -7.33
C GLN A 83 7.75 9.50 -6.17
N PHE A 84 8.31 9.29 -5.01
CA PHE A 84 7.55 9.02 -3.80
C PHE A 84 8.37 9.29 -2.55
N SER A 85 7.73 9.24 -1.40
CA SER A 85 8.41 9.28 -0.11
C SER A 85 7.68 8.40 0.90
N TRP A 86 8.42 7.94 1.89
CA TRP A 86 7.86 7.23 3.04
C TRP A 86 8.59 7.55 4.32
N ARG A 87 7.94 7.24 5.43
CA ARG A 87 8.52 7.29 6.77
C ARG A 87 8.05 6.06 7.55
N VAL A 88 8.98 5.39 8.22
CA VAL A 88 8.75 4.23 9.08
C VAL A 88 9.26 4.57 10.46
N ALA A 89 8.45 4.37 11.49
CA ALA A 89 8.85 4.64 12.87
C ALA A 89 9.72 3.51 13.44
N SER A 90 9.37 2.27 13.14
CA SER A 90 10.08 1.05 13.58
C SER A 90 9.85 -0.10 12.61
N LEU A 91 10.76 -1.06 12.62
CA LEU A 91 10.66 -2.30 11.87
C LEU A 91 10.00 -3.38 12.72
N ILE A 92 9.48 -4.43 12.06
CA ILE A 92 9.02 -5.67 12.72
C ILE A 92 10.25 -6.54 12.92
N GLU A 93 10.68 -6.76 14.15
CA GLU A 93 11.96 -7.41 14.48
C GLU A 93 12.14 -8.78 13.80
N GLN A 94 11.08 -9.58 13.74
CA GLN A 94 11.10 -10.95 13.22
C GLN A 94 10.94 -11.01 11.70
N ALA A 95 10.60 -9.90 11.03
CA ALA A 95 10.31 -9.90 9.61
C ALA A 95 11.56 -10.17 8.76
N ASP A 96 11.36 -10.99 7.73
CA ASP A 96 12.34 -11.30 6.68
C ASP A 96 11.59 -11.46 5.35
N LEU A 97 11.87 -10.59 4.40
CA LEU A 97 11.15 -10.59 3.11
C LEU A 97 11.53 -11.75 2.19
N SER A 98 12.55 -12.51 2.51
CA SER A 98 12.96 -13.72 1.78
C SER A 98 12.25 -14.98 2.28
N ASP A 99 11.72 -14.95 3.51
CA ASP A 99 10.99 -16.05 4.13
C ASP A 99 9.48 -15.85 3.99
N ALA A 100 8.77 -16.86 3.49
CA ALA A 100 7.32 -16.80 3.25
C ALA A 100 6.50 -16.66 4.54
N ASP A 101 7.00 -17.18 5.66
CA ASP A 101 6.25 -17.28 6.92
C ASP A 101 6.34 -16.01 7.76
N VAL A 102 7.34 -15.16 7.51
CA VAL A 102 7.57 -13.88 8.21
C VAL A 102 7.78 -12.71 7.26
N SER A 103 7.25 -12.83 6.03
CA SER A 103 7.41 -11.82 4.97
C SER A 103 6.53 -10.60 5.18
N ASP A 104 6.80 -9.81 6.22
CA ASP A 104 6.11 -8.56 6.51
C ASP A 104 7.02 -7.35 6.31
N SER A 105 6.42 -6.18 6.05
CA SER A 105 7.16 -4.92 5.91
C SER A 105 6.29 -3.72 6.26
N PRO A 106 6.83 -2.72 6.97
CA PRO A 106 6.09 -1.52 7.32
C PRO A 106 5.70 -0.66 6.10
N VAL A 107 6.45 -0.76 5.01
CA VAL A 107 6.16 -0.02 3.78
C VAL A 107 6.53 -0.84 2.55
N ARG A 108 5.61 -0.88 1.59
CA ARG A 108 5.82 -1.40 0.24
C ARG A 108 5.15 -0.47 -0.75
N LEU A 109 5.86 -0.13 -1.82
CA LEU A 109 5.27 0.48 -2.99
C LEU A 109 5.24 -0.58 -4.10
N VAL A 110 4.05 -0.91 -4.57
CA VAL A 110 3.77 -2.06 -5.43
C VAL A 110 3.40 -1.58 -6.82
N PHE A 111 4.00 -2.17 -7.85
CA PHE A 111 3.71 -1.91 -9.26
C PHE A 111 3.26 -3.19 -9.93
N ALA A 112 2.08 -3.15 -10.54
CA ALA A 112 1.47 -4.26 -11.25
C ALA A 112 1.67 -4.09 -12.75
N PHE A 113 2.26 -5.10 -13.39
CA PHE A 113 2.50 -5.11 -14.83
C PHE A 113 1.72 -6.23 -15.49
N ASP A 114 1.11 -5.93 -16.62
CA ASP A 114 0.56 -6.93 -17.53
C ASP A 114 1.66 -7.52 -18.42
N GLY A 115 1.37 -8.61 -19.12
CA GLY A 115 2.33 -9.27 -19.97
C GLY A 115 1.77 -10.53 -20.64
N ASP A 116 2.63 -11.31 -21.24
CA ASP A 116 2.23 -12.54 -21.91
C ASP A 116 2.05 -13.69 -20.91
N HIS A 117 0.83 -13.91 -20.45
CA HIS A 117 0.48 -15.00 -19.56
C HIS A 117 0.77 -16.39 -20.14
N GLY A 118 0.88 -16.52 -21.47
CA GLY A 118 1.29 -17.76 -22.14
C GLY A 118 2.75 -18.17 -21.81
N GLN A 119 3.58 -17.21 -21.45
CA GLN A 119 4.99 -17.44 -21.05
C GLN A 119 5.13 -17.91 -19.60
N LEU A 120 4.05 -17.92 -18.82
CA LEU A 120 4.11 -18.36 -17.42
C LEU A 120 4.44 -19.87 -17.33
N SER A 121 5.26 -20.24 -16.36
CA SER A 121 5.48 -21.64 -16.01
C SER A 121 4.15 -22.32 -15.60
N ALA A 122 4.06 -23.64 -15.74
CA ALA A 122 2.87 -24.38 -15.31
C ALA A 122 2.50 -24.10 -13.84
N ARG A 123 3.50 -24.00 -12.97
CA ARG A 123 3.29 -23.63 -11.56
C ARG A 123 2.67 -22.23 -11.41
N ASN A 124 3.20 -21.24 -12.11
CA ASN A 124 2.66 -19.88 -12.03
C ASN A 124 1.26 -19.79 -12.62
N ARG A 125 0.96 -20.49 -13.73
CA ARG A 125 -0.40 -20.54 -14.27
C ARG A 125 -1.39 -21.06 -13.24
N MET A 126 -1.09 -22.19 -12.59
CA MET A 126 -1.94 -22.74 -11.52
C MET A 126 -2.15 -21.76 -10.36
N LEU A 127 -1.08 -21.09 -9.90
CA LEU A 127 -1.19 -20.09 -8.85
C LEU A 127 -2.04 -18.89 -9.27
N PHE A 128 -1.95 -18.47 -10.53
CA PHE A 128 -2.70 -17.35 -11.08
C PHE A 128 -4.18 -17.68 -11.24
N GLU A 129 -4.50 -18.88 -11.72
CA GLU A 129 -5.89 -19.38 -11.78
C GLU A 129 -6.52 -19.43 -10.38
N LEU A 130 -5.79 -19.96 -9.39
CA LEU A 130 -6.26 -19.99 -8.01
C LEU A 130 -6.46 -18.58 -7.46
N ALA A 131 -5.51 -17.67 -7.68
CA ALA A 131 -5.63 -16.28 -7.24
C ALA A 131 -6.83 -15.57 -7.89
N GLN A 132 -7.07 -15.80 -9.19
CA GLN A 132 -8.23 -15.25 -9.89
C GLN A 132 -9.56 -15.76 -9.31
N VAL A 133 -9.64 -17.04 -8.98
CA VAL A 133 -10.83 -17.63 -8.34
C VAL A 133 -11.07 -16.99 -6.97
N LEU A 134 -10.02 -16.76 -6.20
CA LEU A 134 -10.14 -16.22 -4.84
C LEU A 134 -10.39 -14.72 -4.80
N THR A 135 -9.86 -13.95 -5.75
CA THR A 135 -9.95 -12.47 -5.75
C THR A 135 -11.00 -11.91 -6.69
N GLY A 136 -11.48 -12.74 -7.65
CA GLY A 136 -12.36 -12.29 -8.74
C GLY A 136 -11.63 -11.49 -9.83
N GLU A 137 -10.33 -11.25 -9.71
CA GLU A 137 -9.50 -10.53 -10.69
C GLU A 137 -8.27 -11.36 -11.06
N PRO A 138 -7.85 -11.37 -12.35
CA PRO A 138 -6.58 -12.01 -12.71
C PRO A 138 -5.43 -11.26 -12.04
N PRO A 139 -4.47 -11.98 -11.44
CA PRO A 139 -3.28 -11.34 -10.90
C PRO A 139 -2.44 -10.73 -12.04
N PRO A 140 -1.66 -9.67 -11.76
CA PRO A 140 -0.76 -9.09 -12.75
C PRO A 140 0.29 -10.13 -13.19
N TYR A 141 0.71 -10.06 -14.46
CA TYR A 141 1.77 -10.93 -15.00
C TYR A 141 3.05 -10.83 -14.17
N ALA A 142 3.43 -9.62 -13.75
CA ALA A 142 4.57 -9.39 -12.88
C ALA A 142 4.25 -8.29 -11.85
N THR A 143 4.80 -8.44 -10.65
CA THR A 143 4.69 -7.46 -9.57
C THR A 143 6.09 -7.06 -9.10
N LEU A 144 6.44 -5.79 -9.31
CA LEU A 144 7.64 -5.18 -8.74
C LEU A 144 7.26 -4.44 -7.47
N MET A 145 8.05 -4.60 -6.41
CA MET A 145 7.85 -3.86 -5.17
C MET A 145 9.13 -3.13 -4.77
N TYR A 146 9.00 -1.91 -4.29
CA TYR A 146 10.03 -1.28 -3.46
C TYR A 146 9.70 -1.52 -2.00
N VAL A 147 10.69 -1.90 -1.22
CA VAL A 147 10.48 -2.36 0.16
C VAL A 147 11.54 -1.82 1.11
N TRP A 148 11.18 -1.80 2.38
CA TRP A 148 12.13 -1.68 3.48
C TRP A 148 12.30 -3.06 4.11
N ASP A 149 13.53 -3.56 4.19
CA ASP A 149 13.86 -4.85 4.77
C ASP A 149 14.69 -4.69 6.05
N ASN A 150 14.69 -5.69 6.92
CA ASN A 150 15.45 -5.65 8.16
C ASN A 150 16.95 -5.88 7.96
N ARG A 151 17.35 -6.70 6.95
CA ARG A 151 18.69 -7.24 6.83
C ARG A 151 19.24 -7.26 5.41
N ALA A 152 18.38 -7.50 4.42
CA ALA A 152 18.82 -7.60 3.04
C ALA A 152 19.42 -6.27 2.58
N ALA A 153 20.54 -6.34 1.87
CA ALA A 153 21.27 -5.15 1.44
C ALA A 153 20.41 -4.24 0.55
N ALA A 154 20.54 -2.93 0.73
CA ALA A 154 19.93 -1.97 -0.18
C ALA A 154 20.34 -2.27 -1.64
N GLU A 155 19.44 -2.01 -2.58
CA GLU A 155 19.56 -2.32 -4.01
C GLU A 155 19.56 -3.84 -4.35
N SER A 156 19.46 -4.74 -3.38
CA SER A 156 19.30 -6.17 -3.67
C SER A 156 17.88 -6.48 -4.17
N VAL A 157 17.78 -7.58 -4.92
CA VAL A 157 16.51 -8.09 -5.44
C VAL A 157 16.14 -9.37 -4.71
N ILE A 158 15.02 -9.33 -3.98
CA ILE A 158 14.46 -10.51 -3.32
C ILE A 158 13.38 -11.10 -4.23
N ARG A 159 13.48 -12.40 -4.52
CA ARG A 159 12.41 -13.15 -5.20
C ARG A 159 11.27 -13.44 -4.23
N GLY A 160 10.04 -13.32 -4.70
CA GLY A 160 8.89 -13.77 -3.93
C GLY A 160 8.99 -15.26 -3.63
N PRO A 161 8.82 -15.68 -2.38
CA PRO A 161 9.04 -17.09 -2.01
C PRO A 161 7.96 -18.03 -2.61
N ARG A 162 6.80 -17.49 -2.97
CA ARG A 162 5.69 -18.28 -3.55
C ARG A 162 5.71 -18.31 -5.08
N THR A 163 6.16 -17.23 -5.71
CA THR A 163 6.24 -17.10 -7.18
C THR A 163 7.39 -16.20 -7.59
N ASP A 164 8.06 -16.51 -8.68
CA ASP A 164 9.10 -15.69 -9.27
C ASP A 164 8.56 -14.49 -10.05
N ARG A 165 7.23 -14.36 -10.18
CA ARG A 165 6.56 -13.19 -10.77
C ARG A 165 6.34 -12.04 -9.78
N VAL A 166 6.77 -12.20 -8.54
CA VAL A 166 6.87 -11.13 -7.55
C VAL A 166 8.34 -10.90 -7.22
N ARG A 167 8.81 -9.67 -7.40
CA ARG A 167 10.18 -9.25 -7.09
C ARG A 167 10.16 -8.01 -6.22
N LYS A 168 11.07 -7.96 -5.27
CA LYS A 168 11.20 -6.84 -4.34
C LYS A 168 12.59 -6.24 -4.49
N ILE A 169 12.70 -4.94 -4.71
CA ILE A 169 13.95 -4.19 -4.63
C ILE A 169 13.99 -3.54 -3.25
N VAL A 170 15.00 -3.85 -2.48
CA VAL A 170 15.23 -3.26 -1.16
C VAL A 170 15.76 -1.85 -1.35
N LEU A 171 15.03 -0.84 -0.90
CA LEU A 171 15.50 0.54 -0.92
C LEU A 171 16.15 0.93 0.40
N GLU A 172 15.63 0.41 1.51
CA GLU A 172 16.17 0.63 2.85
C GLU A 172 16.40 -0.68 3.57
N SER A 173 17.46 -0.71 4.39
CA SER A 173 17.86 -1.87 5.17
C SER A 173 18.15 -1.51 6.62
N GLY A 174 17.56 -2.26 7.54
CA GLY A 174 17.74 -2.08 8.97
C GLY A 174 17.16 -0.78 9.53
N PRO A 175 17.36 -0.50 10.85
CA PRO A 175 16.64 0.57 11.55
C PRO A 175 17.30 1.95 11.39
N GLY A 176 18.44 2.09 10.73
CA GLY A 176 19.26 3.31 10.73
C GLY A 176 18.58 4.57 10.19
N GLN A 177 17.55 4.44 9.38
CA GLN A 177 16.80 5.55 8.80
C GLN A 177 15.37 5.69 9.37
N CYS A 178 15.00 4.87 10.38
CA CYS A 178 13.69 4.98 11.04
C CYS A 178 13.45 6.38 11.59
N GLY A 179 12.19 6.82 11.57
CA GLY A 179 11.75 8.14 12.01
C GLY A 179 11.92 9.27 10.98
N ARG A 180 12.63 9.07 9.90
CA ARG A 180 12.94 10.09 8.88
C ARG A 180 12.04 9.94 7.66
N TRP A 181 11.64 11.06 7.05
CA TRP A 181 11.10 11.06 5.70
C TRP A 181 12.22 10.82 4.70
N LEU A 182 12.07 9.76 3.91
CA LEU A 182 12.99 9.39 2.83
C LEU A 182 12.30 9.62 1.50
N HIS A 183 13.01 10.23 0.56
CA HIS A 183 12.49 10.64 -0.74
C HIS A 183 13.22 9.90 -1.84
N TYR A 184 12.48 9.41 -2.82
CA TYR A 184 13.02 8.61 -3.91
C TYR A 184 12.53 9.12 -5.26
N GLU A 185 13.41 9.01 -6.23
CA GLU A 185 13.10 9.02 -7.64
C GLU A 185 13.76 7.79 -8.28
N ARG A 186 12.94 6.94 -8.91
CA ARG A 186 13.40 5.66 -9.47
C ARG A 186 13.02 5.56 -10.94
N ASP A 187 13.92 5.05 -11.79
CA ASP A 187 13.59 4.61 -13.14
C ASP A 187 12.89 3.26 -13.08
N LEU A 188 11.56 3.28 -13.18
CA LEU A 188 10.73 2.10 -13.00
C LEU A 188 11.00 1.02 -14.06
N ARG A 189 11.34 1.43 -15.29
CA ARG A 189 11.67 0.50 -16.36
C ARG A 189 13.03 -0.16 -16.14
N ALA A 190 14.04 0.60 -15.75
CA ALA A 190 15.35 0.07 -15.41
C ALA A 190 15.30 -0.90 -14.23
N ASP A 191 14.52 -0.55 -13.20
CA ASP A 191 14.32 -1.38 -12.03
C ASP A 191 13.56 -2.68 -12.35
N PHE A 192 12.57 -2.61 -13.25
CA PHE A 192 11.88 -3.82 -13.72
C PHE A 192 12.87 -4.75 -14.46
N ARG A 193 13.69 -4.22 -15.38
CA ARG A 193 14.72 -5.03 -16.07
C ARG A 193 15.75 -5.63 -15.09
N LYS A 194 16.21 -4.83 -14.11
CA LYS A 194 17.09 -5.30 -13.04
C LYS A 194 16.46 -6.48 -12.28
N ALA A 195 15.19 -6.36 -11.97
CA ALA A 195 14.48 -7.35 -11.16
C ALA A 195 14.14 -8.62 -11.94
N PHE A 196 13.63 -8.51 -13.17
CA PHE A 196 13.08 -9.63 -13.92
C PHE A 196 13.97 -10.13 -15.05
N GLY A 197 14.93 -9.34 -15.55
CA GLY A 197 15.76 -9.69 -16.70
C GLY A 197 15.03 -9.58 -18.05
N GLU A 198 13.84 -8.97 -18.07
CA GLU A 198 12.99 -8.79 -19.25
C GLU A 198 12.47 -7.35 -19.34
N GLU A 199 11.91 -6.94 -20.47
CA GLU A 199 11.24 -5.65 -20.60
C GLU A 199 9.88 -5.67 -19.91
N PRO A 200 9.45 -4.56 -19.27
CA PRO A 200 8.13 -4.48 -18.68
C PRO A 200 7.04 -4.50 -19.75
N GLY A 201 5.95 -5.18 -19.46
CA GLY A 201 4.70 -4.99 -20.17
C GLY A 201 3.98 -3.70 -19.75
N GLN A 202 2.68 -3.62 -19.98
CA GLN A 202 1.87 -2.46 -19.60
C GLN A 202 1.82 -2.31 -18.07
N LEU A 203 2.06 -1.10 -17.54
CA LEU A 203 1.83 -0.82 -16.11
C LEU A 203 0.32 -0.63 -15.90
N ILE A 204 -0.30 -1.51 -15.11
CA ILE A 204 -1.75 -1.56 -14.89
C ILE A 204 -2.19 -1.12 -13.49
N GLY A 205 -1.25 -0.88 -12.58
CA GLY A 205 -1.59 -0.40 -11.26
C GLY A 205 -0.40 -0.05 -10.39
N VAL A 206 -0.65 0.79 -9.41
CA VAL A 206 0.27 1.11 -8.31
C VAL A 206 -0.48 0.94 -6.99
N ALA A 207 0.19 0.43 -5.96
CA ALA A 207 -0.41 0.28 -4.65
C ALA A 207 0.58 0.54 -3.52
N LEU A 208 0.03 0.95 -2.37
CA LEU A 208 0.71 0.95 -1.07
C LEU A 208 0.33 -0.32 -0.33
N MET A 209 1.26 -0.87 0.42
CA MET A 209 0.99 -2.00 1.30
C MET A 209 1.82 -1.89 2.57
N THR A 210 1.16 -2.03 3.70
CA THR A 210 1.75 -2.18 5.03
C THR A 210 1.17 -3.45 5.60
N ASP A 211 1.99 -4.41 5.94
CA ASP A 211 1.56 -5.73 6.39
C ASP A 211 2.29 -6.18 7.65
N ALA A 212 1.62 -6.99 8.45
CA ALA A 212 2.09 -7.59 9.69
C ALA A 212 1.36 -8.90 10.02
N ASP A 213 0.78 -9.54 9.01
CA ASP A 213 -0.08 -10.71 9.18
C ASP A 213 0.70 -12.01 9.33
N ASN A 214 1.86 -12.11 8.70
CA ASN A 214 2.72 -13.28 8.79
C ASN A 214 3.37 -13.42 10.18
N THR A 215 3.79 -12.31 10.77
CA THR A 215 4.41 -12.25 12.09
C THR A 215 3.40 -12.06 13.22
N ALA A 216 2.12 -11.90 12.90
CA ALA A 216 1.05 -11.50 13.83
C ALA A 216 1.42 -10.26 14.68
N ALA A 217 2.19 -9.35 14.11
CA ALA A 217 2.71 -8.15 14.77
C ALA A 217 1.83 -6.92 14.50
N LYS A 218 2.30 -5.76 15.00
CA LYS A 218 1.80 -4.43 14.63
C LYS A 218 2.85 -3.70 13.82
N SER A 219 2.40 -3.01 12.79
CA SER A 219 3.26 -2.24 11.91
C SER A 219 2.59 -0.96 11.47
N ALA A 220 3.38 0.08 11.21
CA ALA A 220 2.87 1.33 10.68
C ALA A 220 3.86 1.96 9.71
N GLY A 221 3.32 2.48 8.61
CA GLY A 221 4.05 3.25 7.61
C GLY A 221 3.31 4.53 7.26
N GLN A 222 4.06 5.52 6.80
CA GLN A 222 3.52 6.75 6.25
C GLN A 222 4.03 6.92 4.83
N TYR A 223 3.15 7.31 3.94
CA TYR A 223 3.47 7.52 2.53
C TYR A 223 3.14 8.94 2.11
N GLY A 224 4.11 9.61 1.51
CA GLY A 224 3.88 10.84 0.75
C GLY A 224 3.29 10.52 -0.61
N GLU A 225 2.93 11.57 -1.34
CA GLU A 225 2.37 11.43 -2.70
C GLU A 225 3.24 10.54 -3.59
N VAL A 226 2.58 9.67 -4.35
CA VAL A 226 3.22 8.82 -5.37
C VAL A 226 2.91 9.39 -6.74
N ARG A 227 3.94 9.81 -7.46
CA ARG A 227 3.86 10.36 -8.82
C ARG A 227 4.52 9.40 -9.80
N VAL A 228 3.75 8.88 -10.72
CA VAL A 228 4.29 8.15 -11.87
C VAL A 228 4.50 9.18 -12.99
N LEU A 229 5.71 9.23 -13.53
CA LEU A 229 6.10 10.16 -14.58
C LEU A 229 6.32 9.41 -15.88
N GLY A 230 5.88 10.00 -16.96
CA GLY A 230 6.22 9.56 -18.30
C GLY A 230 7.73 9.70 -18.58
N ARG A 231 8.17 9.17 -19.71
CA ARG A 231 9.58 9.31 -20.15
C ARG A 231 10.00 10.75 -20.39
N ASP A 232 9.06 11.60 -20.75
CA ASP A 232 9.22 13.05 -20.91
C ASP A 232 9.18 13.83 -19.59
N GLY A 233 8.97 13.14 -18.47
CA GLY A 233 8.85 13.72 -17.13
C GLY A 233 7.46 14.29 -16.79
N THR A 234 6.47 14.15 -17.67
CA THR A 234 5.11 14.58 -17.37
C THR A 234 4.45 13.67 -16.34
N PRO A 235 3.73 14.20 -15.35
CA PRO A 235 2.92 13.39 -14.44
C PRO A 235 1.80 12.64 -15.18
N LEU A 236 1.58 11.38 -14.81
CA LEU A 236 0.62 10.47 -15.44
C LEU A 236 -0.50 10.04 -14.46
#